data_fc65cf5165ec27cc5c511f93937c60fc
#
_entry.id   fc65cf5165ec27cc5c511f93937c60fc
#
_cell.length_a   1.000
_cell.length_b   1.000
_cell.length_c   1.000
_cell.angle_alpha   90.00
_cell.angle_beta   90.00
_cell.angle_gamma   90.00
#
_symmetry.space_group_name_H-M   'P 1'
#
loop_
_entity.id
_entity.type
_entity.pdbx_description
1 polymer ?
#
loop_
_entity_poly.entity_id
_entity_poly.type
_entity_poly.pdbx_seq_one_letter_code
_entity_poly.pdbx_strand_id
1 'polypeptide(L)'
;MTSTRDRSFTFTIDRGTYNDTQRSNAAGAALQRQIREVVVPEIDKYRFGKICEGAKTTVTGKVTKANAYDTFLTGATTLIENNVPLVGSCAFVSSDFYKNIKEDSSFIRNGDMSQEILIKGQVGTIDGIPLIIVPKSYFPENVEFIITNQAATTSPVKLSEYKIHDNPPGINGWLVEGRVYYDAFVLENKKSAIYVFKTAE
;
A
#
# COMPACT_ATOMS: atom_id res chain seq x y z
N MET A 1 0.00 -22.24 -4.58
CA MET A 1 -0.49 -20.85 -4.72
C MET A 1 -0.87 -20.61 -6.17
N THR A 2 -2.13 -20.26 -6.42
CA THR A 2 -2.64 -19.99 -7.78
C THR A 2 -3.16 -18.58 -7.81
N SER A 3 -2.67 -17.73 -8.73
CA SER A 3 -3.16 -16.36 -8.88
C SER A 3 -4.57 -16.37 -9.43
N THR A 4 -5.43 -15.51 -8.89
CA THR A 4 -6.86 -15.46 -9.20
C THR A 4 -7.32 -14.10 -9.72
N ARG A 5 -6.52 -13.04 -9.56
CA ARG A 5 -6.88 -11.68 -9.97
C ARG A 5 -6.37 -11.38 -11.37
N ASP A 6 -7.27 -11.41 -12.34
CA ASP A 6 -7.02 -11.01 -13.73
C ASP A 6 -7.85 -9.76 -14.02
N ARG A 7 -7.17 -8.66 -14.31
CA ARG A 7 -7.78 -7.36 -14.55
C ARG A 7 -7.29 -6.78 -15.87
N SER A 8 -8.22 -6.26 -16.65
CA SER A 8 -7.91 -5.57 -17.90
C SER A 8 -8.68 -4.27 -17.98
N PHE A 9 -8.15 -3.33 -18.72
CA PHE A 9 -8.81 -2.09 -19.08
C PHE A 9 -8.52 -1.74 -20.52
N THR A 10 -9.45 -1.03 -21.13
CA THR A 10 -9.33 -0.51 -22.49
C THR A 10 -10.01 0.84 -22.56
N PHE A 11 -9.37 1.83 -23.17
CA PHE A 11 -9.98 3.12 -23.49
C PHE A 11 -9.42 3.69 -24.79
N THR A 12 -10.18 4.59 -25.39
CA THR A 12 -9.80 5.24 -26.64
C THR A 12 -9.56 6.72 -26.44
N ILE A 13 -8.64 7.28 -27.19
CA ILE A 13 -8.41 8.72 -27.29
C ILE A 13 -8.64 9.11 -28.73
N ASP A 14 -9.69 9.86 -28.98
CA ASP A 14 -10.00 10.38 -30.31
C ASP A 14 -9.00 11.47 -30.71
N ARG A 15 -8.65 11.51 -31.99
CA ARG A 15 -7.67 12.44 -32.55
C ARG A 15 -8.16 13.90 -32.50
N GLY A 16 -9.45 14.14 -32.62
CA GLY A 16 -10.05 15.46 -32.44
C GLY A 16 -9.85 15.96 -31.01
N THR A 17 -10.26 15.14 -30.03
CA THR A 17 -10.10 15.45 -28.60
C THR A 17 -8.63 15.69 -28.21
N TYR A 18 -7.70 14.91 -28.78
CA TYR A 18 -6.27 15.10 -28.58
C TYR A 18 -5.78 16.48 -29.03
N ASN A 19 -6.23 16.95 -30.20
CA ASN A 19 -5.87 18.25 -30.72
C ASN A 19 -6.51 19.38 -29.89
N ASP A 20 -7.77 19.25 -29.53
CA ASP A 20 -8.52 20.25 -28.77
C ASP A 20 -7.96 20.43 -27.35
N THR A 21 -7.44 19.38 -26.76
CA THR A 21 -6.83 19.43 -25.41
C THR A 21 -5.34 19.82 -25.44
N GLN A 22 -4.85 20.40 -26.54
CA GLN A 22 -3.44 20.83 -26.68
C GLN A 22 -2.42 19.72 -26.33
N ARG A 23 -2.73 18.48 -26.70
CA ARG A 23 -1.92 17.28 -26.42
C ARG A 23 -1.81 16.88 -24.94
N SER A 24 -2.58 17.46 -24.04
CA SER A 24 -2.60 17.06 -22.63
C SER A 24 -3.05 15.62 -22.42
N ASN A 25 -3.80 15.05 -23.36
CA ASN A 25 -4.27 13.66 -23.37
C ASN A 25 -3.43 12.72 -24.26
N ALA A 26 -2.12 12.97 -24.35
CA ALA A 26 -1.24 12.02 -25.04
C ALA A 26 -1.41 10.61 -24.49
N ALA A 27 -1.53 9.62 -25.38
CA ALA A 27 -1.85 8.23 -25.00
C ALA A 27 -0.91 7.65 -23.94
N GLY A 28 0.39 7.97 -24.03
CA GLY A 28 1.37 7.56 -23.03
C GLY A 28 1.13 8.18 -21.66
N ALA A 29 0.81 9.48 -21.60
CA ALA A 29 0.52 10.18 -20.33
C ALA A 29 -0.79 9.67 -19.71
N ALA A 30 -1.82 9.43 -20.55
CA ALA A 30 -3.08 8.86 -20.09
C ALA A 30 -2.90 7.44 -19.53
N LEU A 31 -2.09 6.60 -20.19
CA LEU A 31 -1.73 5.27 -19.70
C LEU A 31 -1.00 5.33 -18.36
N GLN A 32 0.03 6.19 -18.22
CA GLN A 32 0.75 6.35 -16.97
C GLN A 32 -0.17 6.81 -15.83
N ARG A 33 -1.09 7.72 -16.11
CA ARG A 33 -2.09 8.18 -15.15
C ARG A 33 -3.02 7.04 -14.74
N GLN A 34 -3.53 6.25 -15.69
CA GLN A 34 -4.36 5.07 -15.41
C GLN A 34 -3.65 4.05 -14.54
N ILE A 35 -2.37 3.78 -14.82
CA ILE A 35 -1.57 2.86 -13.99
C ILE A 35 -1.42 3.40 -12.59
N ARG A 36 -1.01 4.66 -12.42
CA ARG A 36 -0.72 5.26 -11.12
C ARG A 36 -1.97 5.49 -10.27
N GLU A 37 -3.08 5.90 -10.89
CA GLU A 37 -4.27 6.37 -10.16
C GLU A 37 -5.36 5.29 -10.00
N VAL A 38 -5.30 4.23 -10.81
CA VAL A 38 -6.31 3.15 -10.77
C VAL A 38 -5.66 1.79 -10.51
N VAL A 39 -4.71 1.37 -11.35
CA VAL A 39 -4.17 0.00 -11.29
C VAL A 39 -3.38 -0.23 -10.00
N VAL A 40 -2.42 0.65 -9.69
CA VAL A 40 -1.60 0.52 -8.48
C VAL A 40 -2.46 0.59 -7.21
N PRO A 41 -3.37 1.57 -7.03
CA PRO A 41 -4.27 1.59 -5.88
C PRO A 41 -5.15 0.34 -5.74
N GLU A 42 -5.65 -0.23 -6.82
CA GLU A 42 -6.44 -1.47 -6.77
C GLU A 42 -5.61 -2.65 -6.27
N ILE A 43 -4.39 -2.80 -6.80
CA ILE A 43 -3.47 -3.86 -6.40
C ILE A 43 -3.10 -3.73 -4.92
N ASP A 44 -2.77 -2.51 -4.47
CA ASP A 44 -2.35 -2.28 -3.09
C ASP A 44 -3.50 -2.49 -2.10
N LYS A 45 -4.72 -2.04 -2.40
CA LYS A 45 -5.92 -2.36 -1.60
C LYS A 45 -6.11 -3.87 -1.44
N TYR A 46 -5.98 -4.61 -2.52
CA TYR A 46 -6.10 -6.06 -2.49
C TYR A 46 -5.00 -6.70 -1.64
N ARG A 47 -3.76 -6.25 -1.77
CA ARG A 47 -2.61 -6.72 -0.97
C ARG A 47 -2.84 -6.47 0.51
N PHE A 48 -3.23 -5.25 0.91
CA PHE A 48 -3.52 -4.94 2.31
C PHE A 48 -4.69 -5.76 2.85
N GLY A 49 -5.73 -5.99 2.05
CA GLY A 49 -6.81 -6.89 2.40
C GLY A 49 -6.30 -8.29 2.76
N LYS A 50 -5.48 -8.88 1.88
CA LYS A 50 -4.89 -10.20 2.09
C LYS A 50 -3.93 -10.28 3.28
N ILE A 51 -3.15 -9.24 3.50
CA ILE A 51 -2.26 -9.15 4.68
C ILE A 51 -3.10 -9.14 5.97
N CYS A 52 -4.15 -8.34 6.03
CA CYS A 52 -5.04 -8.28 7.20
C CYS A 52 -5.81 -9.59 7.44
N GLU A 53 -6.30 -10.24 6.38
CA GLU A 53 -6.96 -11.56 6.46
C GLU A 53 -6.01 -12.65 6.96
N GLY A 54 -4.76 -12.60 6.54
CA GLY A 54 -3.74 -13.59 6.89
C GLY A 54 -3.03 -13.35 8.23
N ALA A 55 -3.27 -12.24 8.90
CA ALA A 55 -2.60 -11.91 10.17
C ALA A 55 -3.00 -12.86 11.30
N LYS A 56 -2.01 -13.36 12.06
CA LYS A 56 -2.27 -14.14 13.27
C LYS A 56 -2.72 -13.25 14.43
N THR A 57 -2.13 -12.07 14.56
CA THR A 57 -2.40 -11.15 15.66
C THR A 57 -3.14 -9.93 15.13
N THR A 58 -4.39 -9.78 15.59
CA THR A 58 -5.21 -8.60 15.35
C THR A 58 -5.68 -8.08 16.69
N VAL A 59 -5.36 -6.83 17.00
CA VAL A 59 -5.75 -6.15 18.24
C VAL A 59 -6.70 -5.01 17.91
N THR A 60 -7.72 -4.85 18.73
CA THR A 60 -8.70 -3.77 18.59
C THR A 60 -8.60 -2.85 19.79
N GLY A 61 -8.54 -1.54 19.54
CA GLY A 61 -8.45 -0.55 20.60
C GLY A 61 -8.69 0.86 20.07
N LYS A 62 -8.66 1.84 20.95
CA LYS A 62 -8.79 3.26 20.59
C LYS A 62 -7.43 3.92 20.58
N VAL A 63 -7.05 4.50 19.44
CA VAL A 63 -5.83 5.31 19.32
C VAL A 63 -6.16 6.77 19.60
N THR A 64 -5.31 7.39 20.41
CA THR A 64 -5.33 8.82 20.72
C THR A 64 -3.91 9.35 20.64
N LYS A 65 -3.75 10.66 20.61
CA LYS A 65 -2.43 11.32 20.66
C LYS A 65 -1.60 11.02 21.93
N ALA A 66 -2.22 10.46 22.96
CA ALA A 66 -1.54 10.16 24.22
C ALA A 66 -1.03 8.71 24.30
N ASN A 67 -1.53 7.81 23.44
CA ASN A 67 -1.19 6.38 23.48
C ASN A 67 -0.72 5.82 22.11
N ALA A 68 -0.59 6.66 21.11
CA ALA A 68 -0.26 6.19 19.74
C ALA A 68 1.13 5.53 19.72
N TYR A 69 2.11 6.12 20.37
CA TYR A 69 3.47 5.58 20.46
C TYR A 69 3.50 4.26 21.24
N ASP A 70 2.87 4.20 22.41
CA ASP A 70 2.80 2.99 23.22
C ASP A 70 2.07 1.85 22.52
N THR A 71 0.97 2.16 21.81
CA THR A 71 0.24 1.20 20.98
C THR A 71 1.11 0.61 19.88
N PHE A 72 1.93 1.44 19.23
CA PHE A 72 2.88 0.97 18.21
C PHE A 72 3.96 0.08 18.81
N LEU A 73 4.56 0.47 19.94
CA LEU A 73 5.57 -0.33 20.63
C LEU A 73 5.02 -1.69 21.07
N THR A 74 3.78 -1.74 21.53
CA THR A 74 3.11 -3.01 21.87
C THR A 74 3.04 -3.93 20.66
N GLY A 75 2.77 -3.40 19.46
CA GLY A 75 2.81 -4.17 18.21
C GLY A 75 4.22 -4.68 17.88
N ALA A 76 5.23 -3.82 18.01
CA ALA A 76 6.62 -4.18 17.75
C ALA A 76 7.14 -5.26 18.73
N THR A 77 6.87 -5.11 20.03
CA THR A 77 7.23 -6.11 21.06
C THR A 77 6.55 -7.44 20.84
N THR A 78 5.29 -7.45 20.42
CA THR A 78 4.56 -8.69 20.07
C THR A 78 5.25 -9.46 18.94
N LEU A 79 5.80 -8.77 17.95
CA LEU A 79 6.58 -9.43 16.89
C LEU A 79 7.89 -10.02 17.44
N ILE A 80 8.59 -9.31 18.32
CA ILE A 80 9.81 -9.81 18.95
C ILE A 80 9.53 -11.07 19.77
N GLU A 81 8.47 -11.09 20.57
CA GLU A 81 8.04 -12.26 21.35
C GLU A 81 7.65 -13.46 20.45
N ASN A 82 7.16 -13.19 19.25
CA ASN A 82 6.92 -14.21 18.23
C ASN A 82 8.21 -14.65 17.49
N ASN A 83 9.39 -14.26 17.95
CA ASN A 83 10.69 -14.53 17.32
C ASN A 83 10.82 -14.01 15.88
N VAL A 84 10.19 -12.87 15.59
CA VAL A 84 10.28 -12.20 14.29
C VAL A 84 11.39 -11.17 14.35
N PRO A 85 12.41 -11.23 13.46
CA PRO A 85 13.45 -10.23 13.42
C PRO A 85 12.87 -8.88 12.97
N LEU A 86 13.29 -7.80 13.63
CA LEU A 86 12.89 -6.45 13.23
C LEU A 86 13.52 -6.05 11.89
N VAL A 87 14.69 -6.61 11.57
CA VAL A 87 15.33 -6.40 10.26
C VAL A 87 14.44 -6.96 9.15
N GLY A 88 14.12 -6.13 8.17
CA GLY A 88 13.18 -6.46 7.09
C GLY A 88 11.70 -6.31 7.47
N SER A 89 11.41 -5.83 8.68
CA SER A 89 10.06 -5.43 9.06
C SER A 89 9.79 -4.00 8.63
N CYS A 90 8.52 -3.70 8.30
CA CYS A 90 8.03 -2.36 7.97
C CYS A 90 6.64 -2.17 8.57
N ALA A 91 6.28 -0.93 8.81
CA ALA A 91 4.97 -0.55 9.30
C ALA A 91 4.24 0.32 8.28
N PHE A 92 3.05 -0.09 7.90
CA PHE A 92 2.12 0.70 7.11
C PHE A 92 1.14 1.37 8.05
N VAL A 93 1.05 2.69 8.01
CA VAL A 93 0.25 3.48 8.94
C VAL A 93 -0.77 4.33 8.19
N SER A 94 -1.99 4.45 8.74
CA SER A 94 -3.00 5.35 8.22
C SER A 94 -2.60 6.81 8.43
N SER A 95 -3.15 7.72 7.64
CA SER A 95 -2.94 9.16 7.81
C SER A 95 -3.39 9.65 9.19
N ASP A 96 -4.45 9.06 9.74
CA ASP A 96 -4.99 9.42 11.06
C ASP A 96 -4.05 8.94 12.18
N PHE A 97 -3.56 7.71 12.09
CA PHE A 97 -2.57 7.17 13.03
C PHE A 97 -1.27 7.97 12.99
N TYR A 98 -0.80 8.31 11.79
CA TYR A 98 0.39 9.14 11.63
C TYR A 98 0.26 10.50 12.30
N LYS A 99 -0.90 11.16 12.18
CA LYS A 99 -1.17 12.40 12.88
C LYS A 99 -1.09 12.22 14.40
N ASN A 100 -1.73 11.18 14.94
CA ASN A 100 -1.70 10.90 16.37
C ASN A 100 -0.28 10.64 16.88
N ILE A 101 0.53 9.89 16.15
CA ILE A 101 1.91 9.60 16.57
C ILE A 101 2.81 10.84 16.53
N LYS A 102 2.59 11.75 15.58
CA LYS A 102 3.30 13.03 15.52
C LYS A 102 2.96 13.98 16.66
N GLU A 103 1.74 13.89 17.18
CA GLU A 103 1.27 14.69 18.32
C GLU A 103 1.59 14.03 19.67
N ASP A 104 2.09 12.79 19.67
CA ASP A 104 2.45 12.06 20.90
C ASP A 104 3.72 12.63 21.52
N SER A 105 3.60 13.09 22.75
CA SER A 105 4.73 13.70 23.49
C SER A 105 5.87 12.72 23.79
N SER A 106 5.57 11.43 23.84
CA SER A 106 6.56 10.37 24.06
C SER A 106 7.42 10.16 22.83
N PHE A 107 6.82 10.22 21.65
CA PHE A 107 7.51 10.17 20.38
C PHE A 107 8.43 11.38 20.16
N ILE A 108 7.94 12.58 20.47
CA ILE A 108 8.71 13.84 20.31
C ILE A 108 9.95 13.84 21.20
N ARG A 109 9.88 13.29 22.42
CA ARG A 109 11.01 13.25 23.36
C ARG A 109 12.10 12.28 22.95
N ASN A 110 11.79 11.20 22.28
CA ASN A 110 12.74 10.17 21.92
C ASN A 110 13.56 10.47 20.64
N GLY A 111 13.29 11.60 19.97
CA GLY A 111 14.24 12.27 19.06
C GLY A 111 14.68 11.52 17.79
N ASP A 112 14.03 10.42 17.42
CA ASP A 112 14.46 9.57 16.29
C ASP A 112 13.94 10.03 14.91
N MET A 113 13.78 11.33 14.74
CA MET A 113 13.49 11.94 13.45
C MET A 113 14.77 12.28 12.70
N SER A 114 15.46 11.29 12.20
CA SER A 114 16.55 11.52 11.25
C SER A 114 16.03 12.14 9.96
N GLN A 115 16.69 13.20 9.48
CA GLN A 115 16.30 13.96 8.29
C GLN A 115 16.42 13.24 6.94
N GLU A 116 16.72 11.95 6.91
CA GLU A 116 16.92 11.18 5.68
C GLU A 116 15.64 10.60 5.03
N ILE A 117 14.48 11.12 5.37
CA ILE A 117 13.19 10.42 5.34
C ILE A 117 12.35 10.66 4.08
N LEU A 118 12.80 11.41 3.11
CA LEU A 118 11.95 11.82 1.98
C LEU A 118 11.99 10.93 0.72
N ILE A 119 12.69 9.80 0.77
CA ILE A 119 12.83 8.93 -0.40
C ILE A 119 11.89 7.73 -0.26
N LYS A 120 10.80 7.66 -1.02
CA LYS A 120 9.85 6.54 -1.17
C LYS A 120 8.62 6.50 -0.23
N GLY A 121 8.11 7.65 0.27
CA GLY A 121 6.89 7.62 1.11
C GLY A 121 7.13 7.12 2.55
N GLN A 122 8.36 6.84 2.91
CA GLN A 122 8.77 6.55 4.28
C GLN A 122 8.83 7.87 5.07
N VAL A 123 8.25 7.90 6.26
CA VAL A 123 8.08 9.14 7.05
C VAL A 123 8.93 9.16 8.31
N GLY A 124 9.52 8.05 8.66
CA GLY A 124 10.35 7.90 9.84
C GLY A 124 10.66 6.44 10.15
N THR A 125 11.44 6.24 11.18
CA THR A 125 11.68 4.93 11.77
C THR A 125 11.31 5.00 13.25
N ILE A 126 10.70 3.96 13.77
CA ILE A 126 10.51 3.74 15.20
C ILE A 126 11.15 2.42 15.54
N ASP A 127 12.14 2.42 16.45
CA ASP A 127 12.90 1.24 16.88
C ASP A 127 13.45 0.42 15.68
N GLY A 128 13.92 1.12 14.64
CA GLY A 128 14.44 0.48 13.43
C GLY A 128 13.40 -0.03 12.46
N ILE A 129 12.10 0.13 12.75
CA ILE A 129 11.00 -0.22 11.84
C ILE A 129 10.63 1.01 11.01
N PRO A 130 10.82 0.99 9.69
CA PRO A 130 10.41 2.09 8.83
C PRO A 130 8.88 2.23 8.78
N LEU A 131 8.40 3.48 8.92
CA LEU A 131 6.99 3.84 8.79
C LEU A 131 6.70 4.32 7.37
N ILE A 132 5.65 3.75 6.78
CA ILE A 132 5.17 4.10 5.44
C ILE A 132 3.73 4.56 5.59
N ILE A 133 3.46 5.83 5.20
CA ILE A 133 2.10 6.34 5.20
C ILE A 133 1.33 5.77 4.02
N VAL A 134 0.13 5.30 4.32
CA VAL A 134 -0.81 4.75 3.35
C VAL A 134 -2.14 5.48 3.47
N PRO A 135 -2.77 5.86 2.36
CA PRO A 135 -4.13 6.41 2.39
C PRO A 135 -5.09 5.45 3.12
N LYS A 136 -5.93 5.98 4.00
CA LYS A 136 -6.90 5.15 4.76
C LYS A 136 -7.79 4.29 3.86
N SER A 137 -8.09 4.78 2.64
CA SER A 137 -8.87 4.06 1.63
C SER A 137 -8.21 2.79 1.09
N TYR A 138 -6.92 2.55 1.37
CA TYR A 138 -6.21 1.33 0.96
C TYR A 138 -6.33 0.21 2.00
N PHE A 139 -6.59 0.59 3.25
CA PHE A 139 -6.81 -0.39 4.31
C PHE A 139 -8.24 -0.92 4.32
N PRO A 140 -8.46 -2.15 4.79
CA PRO A 140 -9.76 -2.63 5.21
C PRO A 140 -10.35 -1.73 6.30
N GLU A 141 -11.66 -1.85 6.51
CA GLU A 141 -12.38 -1.07 7.52
C GLU A 141 -11.73 -1.17 8.91
N ASN A 142 -11.66 -0.03 9.58
CA ASN A 142 -11.16 0.12 10.94
C ASN A 142 -9.67 -0.22 11.15
N VAL A 143 -8.88 -0.50 10.11
CA VAL A 143 -7.43 -0.72 10.24
C VAL A 143 -6.71 0.61 10.35
N GLU A 144 -5.90 0.77 11.40
CA GLU A 144 -5.10 1.97 11.65
C GLU A 144 -3.64 1.77 11.28
N PHE A 145 -3.06 0.63 11.61
CA PHE A 145 -1.71 0.29 11.15
C PHE A 145 -1.48 -1.22 11.06
N ILE A 146 -0.48 -1.58 10.28
CA ILE A 146 -0.03 -2.95 10.07
C ILE A 146 1.48 -2.97 10.24
N ILE A 147 2.02 -3.85 11.08
CA ILE A 147 3.45 -4.14 11.10
C ILE A 147 3.65 -5.52 10.49
N THR A 148 4.53 -5.63 9.50
CA THR A 148 4.79 -6.90 8.82
C THR A 148 6.25 -7.05 8.45
N ASN A 149 6.73 -8.29 8.41
CA ASN A 149 8.04 -8.62 7.88
C ASN A 149 7.94 -9.04 6.41
N GLN A 150 8.89 -8.64 5.58
CA GLN A 150 8.90 -8.97 4.14
C GLN A 150 8.83 -10.47 3.87
N ALA A 151 9.38 -11.30 4.76
CA ALA A 151 9.35 -12.75 4.62
C ALA A 151 7.96 -13.38 4.85
N ALA A 152 6.98 -12.61 5.35
CA ALA A 152 5.63 -13.11 5.65
C ALA A 152 4.71 -13.12 4.45
N THR A 153 4.98 -12.29 3.45
CA THR A 153 4.08 -12.08 2.32
C THR A 153 4.77 -12.25 0.97
N THR A 154 4.02 -12.69 -0.01
CA THR A 154 4.46 -12.71 -1.41
C THR A 154 3.36 -12.18 -2.30
N SER A 155 3.71 -11.37 -3.28
CA SER A 155 2.76 -10.74 -4.17
C SER A 155 3.22 -10.90 -5.62
N PRO A 156 3.03 -12.10 -6.21
CA PRO A 156 3.43 -12.37 -7.58
C PRO A 156 2.59 -11.57 -8.56
N VAL A 157 3.25 -10.99 -9.55
CA VAL A 157 2.63 -10.43 -10.75
C VAL A 157 3.08 -11.31 -11.92
N LYS A 158 2.14 -12.06 -12.50
CA LYS A 158 2.43 -12.99 -13.61
C LYS A 158 2.45 -12.30 -14.95
N LEU A 159 1.58 -11.31 -15.13
CA LEU A 159 1.42 -10.58 -16.38
C LEU A 159 1.21 -9.12 -16.03
N SER A 160 1.94 -8.26 -16.71
CA SER A 160 1.72 -6.81 -16.67
C SER A 160 2.05 -6.30 -18.06
N GLU A 161 1.05 -6.26 -18.92
CA GLU A 161 1.18 -5.83 -20.31
C GLU A 161 0.35 -4.58 -20.55
N TYR A 162 0.97 -3.60 -21.20
CA TYR A 162 0.33 -2.37 -21.61
C TYR A 162 0.67 -2.09 -23.05
N LYS A 163 -0.33 -1.77 -23.88
CA LYS A 163 -0.16 -1.50 -25.30
C LYS A 163 -0.91 -0.24 -25.71
N ILE A 164 -0.33 0.46 -26.64
CA ILE A 164 -0.94 1.62 -27.30
C ILE A 164 -0.95 1.31 -28.81
N HIS A 165 -2.14 1.26 -29.38
CA HIS A 165 -2.35 1.06 -30.80
C HIS A 165 -2.66 2.41 -31.46
N ASP A 166 -1.96 2.74 -32.54
CA ASP A 166 -2.24 3.92 -33.35
C ASP A 166 -3.18 3.52 -34.50
N ASN A 167 -4.29 4.25 -34.65
CA ASN A 167 -5.31 4.05 -35.67
C ASN A 167 -5.75 2.59 -35.89
N PRO A 168 -6.20 1.88 -34.85
CA PRO A 168 -6.74 0.54 -35.06
C PRO A 168 -8.02 0.59 -35.87
N PRO A 169 -8.41 -0.50 -36.55
CA PRO A 169 -9.62 -0.54 -37.37
C PRO A 169 -10.86 -0.03 -36.62
N GLY A 170 -11.56 0.95 -37.21
CA GLY A 170 -12.78 1.53 -36.62
C GLY A 170 -12.57 2.66 -35.62
N ILE A 171 -11.32 3.04 -35.30
CA ILE A 171 -11.00 4.12 -34.36
C ILE A 171 -10.06 5.12 -35.01
N ASN A 172 -10.45 6.40 -35.07
CA ASN A 172 -9.59 7.49 -35.52
C ASN A 172 -8.87 8.10 -34.31
N GLY A 173 -7.75 7.49 -33.93
CA GLY A 173 -7.00 7.90 -32.74
C GLY A 173 -6.20 6.75 -32.14
N TRP A 174 -6.10 6.73 -30.81
CA TRP A 174 -5.32 5.73 -30.10
C TRP A 174 -6.24 4.84 -29.25
N LEU A 175 -5.98 3.54 -29.30
CA LEU A 175 -6.54 2.55 -28.39
C LEU A 175 -5.48 2.20 -27.36
N VAL A 176 -5.78 2.40 -26.10
CA VAL A 176 -4.90 2.06 -24.97
C VAL A 176 -5.50 0.87 -24.24
N GLU A 177 -4.71 -0.17 -24.08
CA GLU A 177 -5.11 -1.38 -23.36
C GLU A 177 -4.07 -1.79 -22.34
N GLY A 178 -4.54 -2.43 -21.26
CA GLY A 178 -3.67 -3.01 -20.26
C GLY A 178 -4.31 -4.23 -19.63
N ARG A 179 -3.46 -5.20 -19.27
CA ARG A 179 -3.86 -6.40 -18.53
C ARG A 179 -2.84 -6.68 -17.44
N VAL A 180 -3.33 -6.91 -16.24
CA VAL A 180 -2.51 -7.27 -15.08
C VAL A 180 -3.08 -8.52 -14.44
N TYR A 181 -2.24 -9.53 -14.29
CA TYR A 181 -2.57 -10.78 -13.63
C TYR A 181 -1.72 -10.94 -12.38
N TYR A 182 -2.32 -10.82 -11.21
CA TYR A 182 -1.61 -10.73 -9.93
C TYR A 182 -2.36 -11.48 -8.83
N ASP A 183 -1.68 -11.65 -7.70
CA ASP A 183 -2.29 -12.09 -6.45
C ASP A 183 -1.44 -11.64 -5.25
N ALA A 184 -1.92 -11.94 -4.05
CA ALA A 184 -1.21 -11.70 -2.80
C ALA A 184 -1.47 -12.85 -1.84
N PHE A 185 -0.39 -13.37 -1.25
CA PHE A 185 -0.44 -14.49 -0.33
C PHE A 185 0.30 -14.18 0.96
N VAL A 186 -0.23 -14.67 2.05
CA VAL A 186 0.44 -14.73 3.34
C VAL A 186 0.90 -16.18 3.56
N LEU A 187 2.16 -16.35 3.91
CA LEU A 187 2.73 -17.66 4.18
C LEU A 187 2.20 -18.21 5.51
N GLU A 188 1.62 -19.40 5.50
CA GLU A 188 0.98 -20.04 6.68
C GLU A 188 1.91 -20.08 7.90
N ASN A 189 3.17 -20.46 7.68
CA ASN A 189 4.19 -20.57 8.73
C ASN A 189 4.75 -19.20 9.19
N LYS A 190 4.35 -18.10 8.57
CA LYS A 190 4.84 -16.73 8.87
C LYS A 190 3.72 -15.76 9.28
N LYS A 191 2.51 -16.25 9.50
CA LYS A 191 1.37 -15.43 9.94
C LYS A 191 1.66 -14.68 11.24
N SER A 192 2.50 -15.23 12.12
CA SER A 192 2.94 -14.59 13.37
C SER A 192 3.83 -13.34 13.14
N ALA A 193 4.35 -13.15 11.93
CA ALA A 193 5.14 -11.98 11.55
C ALA A 193 4.27 -10.80 11.04
N ILE A 194 2.97 -10.89 11.23
CA ILE A 194 2.02 -9.84 10.87
C ILE A 194 1.21 -9.44 12.10
N TYR A 195 1.25 -8.17 12.43
CA TYR A 195 0.45 -7.55 13.48
C TYR A 195 -0.47 -6.50 12.86
N VAL A 196 -1.76 -6.57 13.17
CA VAL A 196 -2.78 -5.63 12.67
C VAL A 196 -3.44 -4.95 13.85
N PHE A 197 -3.51 -3.64 13.83
CA PHE A 197 -4.25 -2.86 14.80
C PHE A 197 -5.49 -2.25 14.15
N LYS A 198 -6.64 -2.46 14.80
CA LYS A 198 -7.93 -1.90 14.38
C LYS A 198 -8.47 -0.94 15.42
N THR A 199 -9.11 0.13 14.96
CA THR A 199 -9.85 1.01 15.86
C THR A 199 -11.13 0.31 16.34
N ALA A 200 -11.46 0.47 17.63
CA ALA A 200 -12.77 0.07 18.16
C ALA A 200 -13.84 1.04 17.63
N GLU A 201 -14.99 0.52 17.29
CA GLU A 201 -16.16 1.33 16.93
C GLU A 201 -16.65 2.17 18.11
#